data_83cc1e60dcd514e51dff71e733f249c0
#
_entry.id   83cc1e60dcd514e51dff71e733f249c0
#
_cell.length_a   1.000
_cell.length_b   1.000
_cell.length_c   1.000
_cell.angle_alpha   90.00
_cell.angle_beta   90.00
_cell.angle_gamma   90.00
#
_symmetry.space_group_name_H-M   'P 1'
#
loop_
_entity.id
_entity.type
_entity.pdbx_description
1 polymer ?
#
loop_
_entity_poly.entity_id
_entity_poly.type
_entity_poly.pdbx_seq_one_letter_code
_entity_poly.pdbx_strand_id
1 'polypeptide(L)'
;MRILTLTKETQQNILENLLKRSPNSYGEYEGRVNAIIEEVRANRDAAVFSYTKKFDGADIDAGNILVTEEEIREAYEKVDPKLLSVIRKALVNIRDYHSRQRQNSWFDSQESGIILGQKVTPLARVGVYVPGGKAVYPSSVLMNVIPAKVAGVGQIIMTTPPGADGKVYPSTLVAAKEAGVDAIYKVGGAQAIAAMAFGTESIPKVDKIVGPGNIYVALAKKAVFGYVSIDSIAGPSEILVLADETANPRYVAADLLSQAEHDEMASAILITTSRTLAEQVAAEIDRFVKKLSRKEIITKSLENYGYILVADSLDDAIATVNEIASEHLELVTKNPFEVMTKIRNAGAIFIGEYSSEPLGDYFAGPNHVLPTNGTAKFFSALGVDDFIKKSSIISYSRDALENVYKDIIQFAECEKLTAHANSIRVRFEENSEQK
;
A
#
# COMPACT_ATOMS: atom_id res chain seq x y z
N MET A 1 28.16 -1.20 -7.93
CA MET A 1 27.66 -0.36 -6.82
C MET A 1 28.79 0.40 -6.13
N ARG A 2 28.50 1.55 -5.50
CA ARG A 2 29.49 2.38 -4.78
C ARG A 2 29.65 1.87 -3.34
N ILE A 3 30.89 1.57 -2.92
CA ILE A 3 31.20 1.20 -1.53
C ILE A 3 31.66 2.47 -0.81
N LEU A 4 30.94 2.87 0.23
CA LEU A 4 31.17 4.08 1.02
C LEU A 4 31.32 3.72 2.51
N THR A 5 32.11 4.49 3.24
CA THR A 5 32.10 4.42 4.71
C THR A 5 30.85 5.15 5.22
N LEU A 6 30.13 4.55 6.15
CA LEU A 6 28.99 5.16 6.79
C LEU A 6 29.45 6.27 7.73
N THR A 7 29.14 7.51 7.36
CA THR A 7 29.35 8.72 8.18
C THR A 7 28.04 9.51 8.20
N LYS A 8 27.93 10.49 9.09
CA LYS A 8 26.76 11.38 9.10
C LYS A 8 26.55 12.10 7.77
N GLU A 9 27.65 12.48 7.10
CA GLU A 9 27.61 13.16 5.81
C GLU A 9 27.13 12.21 4.71
N THR A 10 27.67 10.98 4.62
CA THR A 10 27.23 9.98 3.63
C THR A 10 25.77 9.61 3.85
N GLN A 11 25.33 9.44 5.11
CA GLN A 11 23.94 9.17 5.45
C GLN A 11 23.03 10.30 4.97
N GLN A 12 23.35 11.55 5.27
CA GLN A 12 22.55 12.71 4.85
C GLN A 12 22.45 12.82 3.33
N ASN A 13 23.57 12.66 2.62
CA ASN A 13 23.61 12.71 1.15
C ASN A 13 22.75 11.62 0.51
N ILE A 14 22.72 10.41 1.11
CA ILE A 14 21.89 9.32 0.62
C ILE A 14 20.40 9.62 0.87
N LEU A 15 20.04 10.08 2.07
CA LEU A 15 18.66 10.45 2.38
C LEU A 15 18.16 11.55 1.44
N GLU A 16 18.94 12.59 1.19
CA GLU A 16 18.59 13.66 0.24
C GLU A 16 18.42 13.12 -1.19
N ASN A 17 19.27 12.16 -1.61
CA ASN A 17 19.13 11.55 -2.93
C ASN A 17 17.88 10.66 -3.04
N LEU A 18 17.57 9.91 -1.99
CA LEU A 18 16.35 9.08 -1.94
C LEU A 18 15.07 9.94 -1.98
N LEU A 19 15.06 11.08 -1.30
CA LEU A 19 13.92 12.01 -1.30
C LEU A 19 13.61 12.61 -2.69
N LYS A 20 14.61 12.72 -3.59
CA LYS A 20 14.39 13.20 -4.97
C LYS A 20 13.46 12.28 -5.77
N ARG A 21 13.30 11.02 -5.37
CA ARG A 21 12.41 10.04 -5.98
C ARG A 21 10.95 10.16 -5.51
N SER A 22 10.69 11.06 -4.56
CA SER A 22 9.33 11.23 -4.02
C SER A 22 8.36 11.72 -5.11
N PRO A 23 7.15 11.18 -5.19
CA PRO A 23 6.09 11.68 -6.08
C PRO A 23 5.77 13.16 -5.88
N ASN A 24 6.13 13.74 -4.74
CA ASN A 24 5.99 15.17 -4.47
C ASN A 24 6.93 16.06 -5.31
N SER A 25 7.93 15.47 -5.98
CA SER A 25 8.89 16.19 -6.82
C SER A 25 8.47 16.29 -8.30
N TYR A 26 7.30 15.76 -8.70
CA TYR A 26 6.87 15.62 -10.09
C TYR A 26 5.79 16.64 -10.50
N GLY A 27 5.98 17.92 -10.16
CA GLY A 27 5.01 18.99 -10.45
C GLY A 27 4.60 19.13 -11.92
N GLU A 28 5.46 18.77 -12.87
CA GLU A 28 5.12 18.80 -14.31
C GLU A 28 4.00 17.81 -14.70
N TYR A 29 3.86 16.69 -13.99
CA TYR A 29 2.82 15.70 -14.23
C TYR A 29 1.49 16.05 -13.54
N GLU A 30 1.53 16.83 -12.45
CA GLU A 30 0.33 17.17 -11.66
C GLU A 30 -0.70 17.92 -12.49
N GLY A 31 -0.27 18.88 -13.34
CA GLY A 31 -1.16 19.61 -14.21
C GLY A 31 -1.93 18.72 -15.21
N ARG A 32 -1.25 17.73 -15.77
CA ARG A 32 -1.87 16.76 -16.70
C ARG A 32 -2.85 15.83 -15.96
N VAL A 33 -2.48 15.37 -14.77
CA VAL A 33 -3.33 14.50 -13.95
C VAL A 33 -4.58 15.25 -13.52
N ASN A 34 -4.46 16.49 -13.03
CA ASN A 34 -5.60 17.30 -12.63
C ASN A 34 -6.55 17.57 -13.81
N ALA A 35 -6.04 17.84 -15.01
CA ALA A 35 -6.85 18.01 -16.21
C ALA A 35 -7.67 16.73 -16.53
N ILE A 36 -7.05 15.53 -16.42
CA ILE A 36 -7.76 14.25 -16.60
C ILE A 36 -8.87 14.09 -15.56
N ILE A 37 -8.56 14.38 -14.28
CA ILE A 37 -9.53 14.25 -13.18
C ILE A 37 -10.73 15.17 -13.41
N GLU A 38 -10.51 16.44 -13.73
CA GLU A 38 -11.60 17.38 -13.95
C GLU A 38 -12.44 17.02 -15.20
N GLU A 39 -11.80 16.50 -16.26
CA GLU A 39 -12.54 16.04 -17.43
C GLU A 39 -13.41 14.81 -17.13
N VAL A 40 -12.90 13.84 -16.35
CA VAL A 40 -13.72 12.70 -15.91
C VAL A 40 -14.84 13.14 -15.00
N ARG A 41 -14.64 14.12 -14.12
CA ARG A 41 -15.73 14.68 -13.28
C ARG A 41 -16.84 15.33 -14.12
N ALA A 42 -16.46 16.05 -15.16
CA ALA A 42 -17.40 16.76 -16.01
C ALA A 42 -18.10 15.85 -17.03
N ASN A 43 -17.37 14.97 -17.70
CA ASN A 43 -17.80 14.20 -18.87
C ASN A 43 -17.94 12.69 -18.60
N ARG A 44 -17.65 12.22 -17.38
CA ARG A 44 -17.89 10.86 -16.87
C ARG A 44 -17.41 9.75 -17.82
N ASP A 45 -18.26 8.80 -18.21
CA ASP A 45 -17.92 7.69 -19.12
C ASP A 45 -17.31 8.15 -20.44
N ALA A 46 -17.79 9.24 -21.02
CA ALA A 46 -17.26 9.76 -22.28
C ALA A 46 -15.78 10.13 -22.18
N ALA A 47 -15.37 10.75 -21.08
CA ALA A 47 -13.96 11.05 -20.81
C ALA A 47 -13.14 9.78 -20.56
N VAL A 48 -13.67 8.83 -19.78
CA VAL A 48 -13.03 7.53 -19.48
C VAL A 48 -12.73 6.78 -20.78
N PHE A 49 -13.70 6.66 -21.70
CA PHE A 49 -13.54 5.96 -22.96
C PHE A 49 -12.55 6.67 -23.88
N SER A 50 -12.64 8.01 -23.97
CA SER A 50 -11.71 8.82 -24.75
C SER A 50 -10.25 8.64 -24.30
N TYR A 51 -10.00 8.69 -23.00
CA TYR A 51 -8.66 8.49 -22.45
C TYR A 51 -8.16 7.05 -22.59
N THR A 52 -9.03 6.04 -22.42
CA THR A 52 -8.68 4.65 -22.66
C THR A 52 -8.27 4.41 -24.11
N LYS A 53 -9.04 4.97 -25.07
CA LYS A 53 -8.64 4.93 -26.48
C LYS A 53 -7.29 5.60 -26.73
N LYS A 54 -7.08 6.77 -26.13
CA LYS A 54 -5.86 7.58 -26.31
C LYS A 54 -4.61 6.92 -25.73
N PHE A 55 -4.70 6.30 -24.54
CA PHE A 55 -3.53 5.82 -23.80
C PHE A 55 -3.30 4.32 -23.95
N ASP A 56 -4.36 3.53 -24.02
CA ASP A 56 -4.29 2.06 -24.12
C ASP A 56 -4.55 1.56 -25.56
N GLY A 57 -5.04 2.44 -26.46
CA GLY A 57 -5.34 2.08 -27.86
C GLY A 57 -6.60 1.21 -28.01
N ALA A 58 -7.32 0.96 -26.94
CA ALA A 58 -8.48 0.08 -26.89
C ALA A 58 -9.79 0.84 -27.17
N ASP A 59 -10.67 0.27 -27.97
CA ASP A 59 -12.02 0.76 -28.20
C ASP A 59 -12.95 0.22 -27.10
N ILE A 60 -13.10 1.01 -26.03
CA ILE A 60 -13.95 0.70 -24.88
C ILE A 60 -15.16 1.64 -24.88
N ASP A 61 -16.33 1.07 -24.61
CA ASP A 61 -17.61 1.77 -24.46
C ASP A 61 -18.45 1.15 -23.31
N ALA A 62 -19.65 1.65 -23.11
CA ALA A 62 -20.55 1.18 -22.05
C ALA A 62 -20.95 -0.32 -22.21
N GLY A 63 -20.91 -0.85 -23.42
CA GLY A 63 -21.28 -2.24 -23.71
C GLY A 63 -20.16 -3.24 -23.43
N ASN A 64 -18.89 -2.78 -23.40
CA ASN A 64 -17.75 -3.68 -23.27
C ASN A 64 -16.76 -3.32 -22.15
N ILE A 65 -16.97 -2.24 -21.40
CA ILE A 65 -16.08 -1.84 -20.29
C ILE A 65 -16.02 -2.89 -19.18
N LEU A 66 -17.13 -3.56 -18.88
CA LEU A 66 -17.21 -4.59 -17.87
C LEU A 66 -16.68 -5.92 -18.43
N VAL A 67 -15.80 -6.58 -17.69
CA VAL A 67 -15.35 -7.93 -18.01
C VAL A 67 -16.52 -8.91 -17.83
N THR A 68 -16.76 -9.74 -18.83
CA THR A 68 -17.84 -10.73 -18.84
C THR A 68 -17.43 -12.06 -18.21
N GLU A 69 -18.41 -12.86 -17.77
CA GLU A 69 -18.14 -14.23 -17.30
C GLU A 69 -17.54 -15.13 -18.42
N GLU A 70 -17.83 -14.81 -19.69
CA GLU A 70 -17.22 -15.47 -20.83
C GLU A 70 -15.71 -15.20 -20.92
N GLU A 71 -15.30 -13.93 -20.79
CA GLU A 71 -13.88 -13.54 -20.78
C GLU A 71 -13.14 -14.21 -19.61
N ILE A 72 -13.80 -14.35 -18.46
CA ILE A 72 -13.25 -15.07 -17.30
C ILE A 72 -13.09 -16.56 -17.63
N ARG A 73 -14.09 -17.19 -18.25
CA ARG A 73 -14.00 -18.59 -18.65
C ARG A 73 -12.86 -18.84 -19.64
N GLU A 74 -12.74 -18.00 -20.68
CA GLU A 74 -11.62 -18.06 -21.63
C GLU A 74 -10.27 -17.87 -20.94
N ALA A 75 -10.21 -17.04 -19.89
CA ALA A 75 -8.99 -16.83 -19.12
C ALA A 75 -8.54 -18.11 -18.39
N TYR A 76 -9.46 -18.86 -17.79
CA TYR A 76 -9.15 -20.14 -17.16
C TYR A 76 -8.62 -21.18 -18.16
N GLU A 77 -9.11 -21.17 -19.40
CA GLU A 77 -8.63 -22.08 -20.44
C GLU A 77 -7.19 -21.75 -20.89
N LYS A 78 -6.78 -20.47 -20.78
CA LYS A 78 -5.45 -19.97 -21.22
C LYS A 78 -4.38 -20.01 -20.13
N VAL A 79 -4.78 -20.04 -18.86
CA VAL A 79 -3.81 -20.02 -17.74
C VAL A 79 -3.27 -21.43 -17.50
N ASP A 80 -1.94 -21.53 -17.37
CA ASP A 80 -1.28 -22.78 -17.00
C ASP A 80 -1.87 -23.34 -15.68
N PRO A 81 -2.34 -24.57 -15.64
CA PRO A 81 -2.85 -25.21 -14.42
C PRO A 81 -1.87 -25.19 -13.23
N LYS A 82 -0.55 -25.19 -13.51
CA LYS A 82 0.47 -25.03 -12.46
C LYS A 82 0.42 -23.64 -11.84
N LEU A 83 0.31 -22.59 -12.68
CA LEU A 83 0.18 -21.21 -12.20
C LEU A 83 -1.11 -21.04 -11.40
N LEU A 84 -2.23 -21.59 -11.85
CA LEU A 84 -3.50 -21.58 -11.09
C LEU A 84 -3.32 -22.21 -9.71
N SER A 85 -2.63 -23.37 -9.65
CA SER A 85 -2.33 -24.01 -8.36
C SER A 85 -1.49 -23.13 -7.44
N VAL A 86 -0.49 -22.41 -7.99
CA VAL A 86 0.35 -21.47 -7.22
C VAL A 86 -0.48 -20.29 -6.72
N ILE A 87 -1.32 -19.68 -7.56
CA ILE A 87 -2.23 -18.58 -7.18
C ILE A 87 -3.11 -19.01 -6.00
N ARG A 88 -3.70 -20.21 -6.05
CA ARG A 88 -4.56 -20.74 -4.96
C ARG A 88 -3.79 -20.97 -3.66
N LYS A 89 -2.56 -21.45 -3.72
CA LYS A 89 -1.70 -21.63 -2.54
C LYS A 89 -1.34 -20.27 -1.91
N ALA A 90 -0.90 -19.32 -2.73
CA ALA A 90 -0.60 -17.96 -2.28
C ALA A 90 -1.82 -17.30 -1.62
N LEU A 91 -3.00 -17.44 -2.25
CA LEU A 91 -4.27 -16.94 -1.72
C LEU A 91 -4.57 -17.48 -0.31
N VAL A 92 -4.32 -18.77 -0.08
CA VAL A 92 -4.51 -19.40 1.24
C VAL A 92 -3.58 -18.76 2.27
N ASN A 93 -2.30 -18.62 1.95
CA ASN A 93 -1.30 -18.04 2.85
C ASN A 93 -1.65 -16.56 3.20
N ILE A 94 -2.00 -15.76 2.18
CA ILE A 94 -2.38 -14.35 2.35
C ILE A 94 -3.63 -14.24 3.22
N ARG A 95 -4.63 -15.08 2.98
CA ARG A 95 -5.86 -15.11 3.78
C ARG A 95 -5.60 -15.52 5.23
N ASP A 96 -4.79 -16.55 5.46
CA ASP A 96 -4.44 -16.99 6.81
C ASP A 96 -3.75 -15.87 7.59
N TYR A 97 -2.76 -15.22 6.98
CA TYR A 97 -2.06 -14.11 7.59
C TYR A 97 -3.00 -12.96 7.97
N HIS A 98 -3.78 -12.47 6.99
CA HIS A 98 -4.68 -11.33 7.20
C HIS A 98 -5.87 -11.66 8.13
N SER A 99 -6.28 -12.92 8.23
CA SER A 99 -7.34 -13.33 9.15
C SER A 99 -7.01 -13.05 10.62
N ARG A 100 -5.73 -13.01 10.97
CA ARG A 100 -5.23 -12.67 12.31
C ARG A 100 -5.30 -11.18 12.64
N GLN A 101 -5.51 -10.33 11.63
CA GLN A 101 -5.63 -8.87 11.78
C GLN A 101 -7.07 -8.41 12.03
N ARG A 102 -8.05 -9.33 12.05
CA ARG A 102 -9.47 -8.98 12.25
C ARG A 102 -9.69 -8.34 13.61
N GLN A 103 -10.43 -7.24 13.62
CA GLN A 103 -10.82 -6.55 14.84
C GLN A 103 -12.32 -6.71 15.09
N ASN A 104 -12.70 -6.77 16.36
CA ASN A 104 -14.08 -6.85 16.80
C ASN A 104 -14.53 -5.53 17.42
N SER A 105 -15.83 -5.23 17.31
CA SER A 105 -16.47 -4.20 18.13
C SER A 105 -16.41 -4.60 19.61
N TRP A 106 -16.31 -3.61 20.48
CA TRP A 106 -16.27 -3.86 21.91
C TRP A 106 -17.10 -2.80 22.66
N PHE A 107 -17.60 -3.18 23.81
CA PHE A 107 -18.33 -2.35 24.76
C PHE A 107 -17.79 -2.59 26.16
N ASP A 108 -17.59 -1.51 26.89
CA ASP A 108 -17.31 -1.50 28.32
C ASP A 108 -18.54 -0.93 29.05
N SER A 109 -19.16 -1.73 29.90
CA SER A 109 -20.35 -1.37 30.67
C SER A 109 -19.99 -1.22 32.12
N GLN A 110 -20.11 -0.01 32.64
CA GLN A 110 -19.85 0.31 34.04
C GLN A 110 -21.12 0.25 34.88
N GLU A 111 -21.01 -0.12 36.14
CA GLU A 111 -22.13 -0.15 37.10
C GLU A 111 -22.82 1.23 37.26
N SER A 112 -22.08 2.32 36.97
CA SER A 112 -22.58 3.69 37.01
C SER A 112 -23.63 4.04 35.96
N GLY A 113 -24.00 3.10 35.06
CA GLY A 113 -24.91 3.37 33.94
C GLY A 113 -24.24 4.04 32.75
N ILE A 114 -22.92 3.89 32.63
CA ILE A 114 -22.12 4.36 31.51
C ILE A 114 -21.77 3.16 30.62
N ILE A 115 -21.99 3.28 29.30
CA ILE A 115 -21.51 2.33 28.31
C ILE A 115 -20.64 3.09 27.31
N LEU A 116 -19.38 2.72 27.21
CA LEU A 116 -18.44 3.20 26.21
C LEU A 116 -18.06 2.04 25.30
N GLY A 117 -17.79 2.33 24.04
CA GLY A 117 -17.41 1.28 23.12
C GLY A 117 -16.90 1.79 21.80
N GLN A 118 -16.50 0.84 20.97
CA GLN A 118 -16.06 1.11 19.61
C GLN A 118 -16.73 0.12 18.64
N LYS A 119 -17.46 0.64 17.68
CA LYS A 119 -18.05 -0.13 16.60
C LYS A 119 -17.06 -0.20 15.44
N VAL A 120 -16.64 -1.42 15.09
CA VAL A 120 -15.84 -1.70 13.89
C VAL A 120 -16.78 -2.03 12.74
N THR A 121 -16.63 -1.34 11.61
CA THR A 121 -17.50 -1.52 10.44
C THR A 121 -16.63 -1.57 9.18
N PRO A 122 -16.78 -2.58 8.32
CA PRO A 122 -16.07 -2.60 7.03
C PRO A 122 -16.54 -1.45 6.12
N LEU A 123 -15.69 -1.07 5.16
CA LEU A 123 -16.05 -0.14 4.09
C LEU A 123 -17.14 -0.78 3.21
N ALA A 124 -18.03 0.05 2.66
CA ALA A 124 -19.10 -0.45 1.82
C ALA A 124 -18.58 -0.90 0.45
N ARG A 125 -17.74 -0.08 -0.18
CA ARG A 125 -17.16 -0.39 -1.51
C ARG A 125 -15.71 0.04 -1.61
N VAL A 126 -14.86 -0.83 -2.18
CA VAL A 126 -13.44 -0.59 -2.40
C VAL A 126 -13.12 -0.77 -3.87
N GLY A 127 -12.27 0.12 -4.40
CA GLY A 127 -11.69 0.04 -5.73
C GLY A 127 -10.25 -0.46 -5.66
N VAL A 128 -9.95 -1.49 -6.41
CA VAL A 128 -8.60 -2.05 -6.55
C VAL A 128 -8.07 -1.66 -7.92
N TYR A 129 -6.99 -0.91 -7.97
CA TYR A 129 -6.26 -0.63 -9.20
C TYR A 129 -5.17 -1.67 -9.39
N VAL A 130 -5.18 -2.34 -10.55
CA VAL A 130 -4.12 -3.30 -10.92
C VAL A 130 -3.48 -2.81 -12.20
N PRO A 131 -2.16 -2.55 -12.20
CA PRO A 131 -1.48 -2.11 -13.40
C PRO A 131 -1.47 -3.19 -14.47
N GLY A 132 -1.41 -2.76 -15.73
CA GLY A 132 -1.25 -3.58 -16.91
C GLY A 132 -0.12 -3.05 -17.79
N GLY A 133 0.06 -3.60 -18.98
CA GLY A 133 1.06 -3.18 -19.95
C GLY A 133 2.24 -4.15 -20.03
N LYS A 134 3.48 -3.69 -19.75
CA LYS A 134 4.69 -4.51 -19.96
C LYS A 134 4.83 -5.70 -18.99
N ALA A 135 4.18 -5.67 -17.85
CA ALA A 135 4.20 -6.74 -16.86
C ALA A 135 2.78 -7.03 -16.37
N VAL A 136 2.56 -8.25 -15.89
CA VAL A 136 1.29 -8.76 -15.40
C VAL A 136 1.46 -9.06 -13.92
N TYR A 137 0.52 -8.58 -13.09
CA TYR A 137 0.63 -8.61 -11.64
C TYR A 137 -0.53 -9.36 -10.95
N PRO A 138 -0.68 -10.68 -11.14
CA PRO A 138 -1.69 -11.46 -10.43
C PRO A 138 -1.50 -11.43 -8.90
N SER A 139 -0.25 -11.30 -8.43
CA SER A 139 0.06 -11.13 -7.00
C SER A 139 -0.55 -9.86 -6.42
N SER A 140 -0.47 -8.73 -7.14
CA SER A 140 -1.08 -7.47 -6.70
C SER A 140 -2.60 -7.55 -6.59
N VAL A 141 -3.26 -8.38 -7.42
CA VAL A 141 -4.68 -8.67 -7.24
C VAL A 141 -4.92 -9.31 -5.87
N LEU A 142 -4.20 -10.40 -5.55
CA LEU A 142 -4.36 -11.12 -4.29
C LEU A 142 -4.09 -10.22 -3.09
N MET A 143 -2.97 -9.48 -3.11
CA MET A 143 -2.51 -8.65 -2.01
C MET A 143 -3.45 -7.47 -1.70
N ASN A 144 -4.16 -6.95 -2.70
CA ASN A 144 -5.14 -5.87 -2.48
C ASN A 144 -6.54 -6.40 -2.13
N VAL A 145 -6.97 -7.51 -2.75
CA VAL A 145 -8.35 -8.02 -2.61
C VAL A 145 -8.54 -8.84 -1.35
N ILE A 146 -7.57 -9.70 -0.99
CA ILE A 146 -7.76 -10.64 0.13
C ILE A 146 -7.94 -9.91 1.47
N PRO A 147 -7.12 -8.92 1.86
CA PRO A 147 -7.35 -8.20 3.13
C PRO A 147 -8.70 -7.46 3.13
N ALA A 148 -9.16 -6.93 1.99
CA ALA A 148 -10.50 -6.32 1.87
C ALA A 148 -11.62 -7.35 2.08
N LYS A 149 -11.50 -8.57 1.51
CA LYS A 149 -12.46 -9.68 1.76
C LYS A 149 -12.43 -10.12 3.22
N VAL A 150 -11.26 -10.23 3.83
CA VAL A 150 -11.12 -10.59 5.26
C VAL A 150 -11.75 -9.54 6.17
N ALA A 151 -11.62 -8.26 5.82
CA ALA A 151 -12.27 -7.15 6.52
C ALA A 151 -13.80 -7.19 6.44
N GLY A 152 -14.36 -7.88 5.42
CA GLY A 152 -15.80 -7.96 5.18
C GLY A 152 -16.34 -6.81 4.33
N VAL A 153 -15.50 -6.21 3.44
CA VAL A 153 -15.94 -5.19 2.48
C VAL A 153 -17.12 -5.69 1.65
N GLY A 154 -18.18 -4.87 1.55
CA GLY A 154 -19.44 -5.25 0.91
C GLY A 154 -19.32 -5.46 -0.60
N GLN A 155 -18.54 -4.64 -1.29
CA GLN A 155 -18.27 -4.76 -2.72
C GLN A 155 -16.82 -4.38 -3.06
N ILE A 156 -16.14 -5.21 -3.83
CA ILE A 156 -14.78 -4.94 -4.32
C ILE A 156 -14.83 -4.88 -5.84
N ILE A 157 -14.56 -3.71 -6.39
CA ILE A 157 -14.41 -3.52 -7.83
C ILE A 157 -12.93 -3.41 -8.19
N MET A 158 -12.57 -3.86 -9.37
CA MET A 158 -11.21 -3.78 -9.87
C MET A 158 -11.18 -3.02 -11.19
N THR A 159 -10.18 -2.15 -11.36
CA THR A 159 -9.86 -1.51 -12.63
C THR A 159 -8.46 -1.93 -13.08
N THR A 160 -8.32 -2.25 -14.36
CA THR A 160 -7.04 -2.61 -14.98
C THR A 160 -7.06 -2.20 -16.45
N PRO A 161 -5.96 -1.65 -17.00
CA PRO A 161 -5.93 -1.27 -18.40
C PRO A 161 -6.08 -2.50 -19.31
N PRO A 162 -6.89 -2.42 -20.35
CA PRO A 162 -6.94 -3.44 -21.38
C PRO A 162 -5.73 -3.36 -22.32
N GLY A 163 -5.44 -4.44 -23.03
CA GLY A 163 -4.60 -4.39 -24.21
C GLY A 163 -5.31 -3.66 -25.38
N ALA A 164 -4.57 -3.34 -26.44
CA ALA A 164 -5.13 -2.70 -27.63
C ALA A 164 -6.27 -3.50 -28.31
N ASP A 165 -6.33 -4.80 -28.03
CA ASP A 165 -7.41 -5.70 -28.44
C ASP A 165 -8.66 -5.63 -27.52
N GLY A 166 -8.66 -4.75 -26.54
CA GLY A 166 -9.73 -4.61 -25.54
C GLY A 166 -9.80 -5.71 -24.50
N LYS A 167 -8.80 -6.60 -24.42
CA LYS A 167 -8.78 -7.73 -23.48
C LYS A 167 -7.84 -7.47 -22.30
N VAL A 168 -8.19 -8.07 -21.16
CA VAL A 168 -7.36 -8.11 -19.96
C VAL A 168 -6.54 -9.40 -19.93
N TYR A 169 -5.34 -9.36 -19.38
CA TYR A 169 -4.48 -10.53 -19.25
C TYR A 169 -5.17 -11.68 -18.49
N PRO A 170 -5.14 -12.92 -19.03
CA PRO A 170 -5.83 -14.06 -18.43
C PRO A 170 -5.46 -14.34 -16.98
N SER A 171 -4.18 -14.27 -16.61
CA SER A 171 -3.74 -14.50 -15.22
C SER A 171 -4.25 -13.44 -14.24
N THR A 172 -4.46 -12.19 -14.67
CA THR A 172 -5.09 -11.13 -13.87
C THR A 172 -6.57 -11.43 -13.63
N LEU A 173 -7.30 -11.85 -14.66
CA LEU A 173 -8.71 -12.23 -14.55
C LEU A 173 -8.92 -13.43 -13.63
N VAL A 174 -8.08 -14.47 -13.80
CA VAL A 174 -8.13 -15.67 -12.95
C VAL A 174 -7.83 -15.31 -11.48
N ALA A 175 -6.78 -14.52 -11.23
CA ALA A 175 -6.47 -14.08 -9.87
C ALA A 175 -7.61 -13.26 -9.25
N ALA A 176 -8.25 -12.37 -10.02
CA ALA A 176 -9.39 -11.58 -9.56
C ALA A 176 -10.61 -12.45 -9.21
N LYS A 177 -10.92 -13.45 -10.05
CA LYS A 177 -12.02 -14.40 -9.79
C LYS A 177 -11.74 -15.27 -8.57
N GLU A 178 -10.53 -15.82 -8.44
CA GLU A 178 -10.11 -16.65 -7.28
C GLU A 178 -10.11 -15.82 -5.98
N ALA A 179 -9.70 -14.53 -6.03
CA ALA A 179 -9.71 -13.62 -4.89
C ALA A 179 -11.12 -13.15 -4.51
N GLY A 180 -12.09 -13.24 -5.43
CA GLY A 180 -13.49 -12.87 -5.21
C GLY A 180 -13.79 -11.39 -5.48
N VAL A 181 -13.20 -10.80 -6.53
CA VAL A 181 -13.57 -9.49 -7.05
C VAL A 181 -15.00 -9.54 -7.60
N ASP A 182 -15.82 -8.52 -7.28
CA ASP A 182 -17.24 -8.51 -7.65
C ASP A 182 -17.48 -7.95 -9.07
N ALA A 183 -16.62 -7.03 -9.55
CA ALA A 183 -16.69 -6.48 -10.90
C ALA A 183 -15.30 -6.01 -11.37
N ILE A 184 -15.00 -6.22 -12.65
CA ILE A 184 -13.71 -5.86 -13.26
C ILE A 184 -13.98 -4.92 -14.44
N TYR A 185 -13.37 -3.73 -14.43
CA TYR A 185 -13.53 -2.72 -15.46
C TYR A 185 -12.24 -2.54 -16.27
N LYS A 186 -12.38 -2.53 -17.58
CA LYS A 186 -11.28 -2.40 -18.55
C LYS A 186 -10.87 -0.95 -18.75
N VAL A 187 -10.25 -0.37 -17.71
CA VAL A 187 -9.77 1.01 -17.70
C VAL A 187 -8.53 1.13 -16.81
N GLY A 188 -7.52 1.86 -17.31
CA GLY A 188 -6.26 2.12 -16.60
C GLY A 188 -6.04 3.60 -16.30
N GLY A 189 -4.84 3.94 -15.81
CA GLY A 189 -4.36 5.32 -15.67
C GLY A 189 -5.11 6.20 -14.67
N ALA A 190 -4.85 7.51 -14.77
CA ALA A 190 -5.46 8.50 -13.90
C ALA A 190 -6.99 8.59 -14.06
N GLN A 191 -7.51 8.31 -15.28
CA GLN A 191 -8.95 8.29 -15.55
C GLN A 191 -9.67 7.16 -14.79
N ALA A 192 -9.03 6.01 -14.57
CA ALA A 192 -9.59 4.93 -13.74
C ALA A 192 -9.70 5.36 -12.27
N ILE A 193 -8.67 6.02 -11.75
CA ILE A 193 -8.67 6.56 -10.38
C ILE A 193 -9.77 7.62 -10.21
N ALA A 194 -9.90 8.55 -11.16
CA ALA A 194 -10.96 9.57 -11.14
C ALA A 194 -12.35 8.94 -11.22
N ALA A 195 -12.55 7.94 -12.10
CA ALA A 195 -13.82 7.23 -12.23
C ALA A 195 -14.23 6.53 -10.93
N MET A 196 -13.31 5.83 -10.27
CA MET A 196 -13.57 5.21 -8.96
C MET A 196 -13.83 6.24 -7.86
N ALA A 197 -13.13 7.38 -7.88
CA ALA A 197 -13.28 8.41 -6.85
C ALA A 197 -14.61 9.17 -6.92
N PHE A 198 -15.11 9.46 -8.13
CA PHE A 198 -16.29 10.30 -8.33
C PHE A 198 -17.52 9.54 -8.82
N GLY A 199 -17.32 8.35 -9.36
CA GLY A 199 -18.34 7.55 -10.02
C GLY A 199 -18.63 8.06 -11.44
N THR A 200 -19.02 7.14 -12.32
CA THR A 200 -19.51 7.41 -13.66
C THR A 200 -20.80 6.61 -13.90
N GLU A 201 -21.34 6.61 -15.09
CA GLU A 201 -22.50 5.78 -15.43
C GLU A 201 -22.18 4.28 -15.33
N SER A 202 -20.98 3.89 -15.76
CA SER A 202 -20.53 2.48 -15.75
C SER A 202 -19.80 2.08 -14.47
N ILE A 203 -19.00 2.97 -13.88
CA ILE A 203 -18.10 2.66 -12.73
C ILE A 203 -18.68 3.30 -11.47
N PRO A 204 -19.07 2.52 -10.45
CA PRO A 204 -19.61 3.07 -9.22
C PRO A 204 -18.52 3.75 -8.39
N LYS A 205 -18.88 4.85 -7.68
CA LYS A 205 -18.02 5.49 -6.70
C LYS A 205 -17.63 4.52 -5.58
N VAL A 206 -16.38 4.59 -5.12
CA VAL A 206 -15.85 3.78 -4.01
C VAL A 206 -15.51 4.63 -2.78
N ASP A 207 -15.33 3.98 -1.63
CA ASP A 207 -14.93 4.62 -0.38
C ASP A 207 -13.40 4.68 -0.22
N LYS A 208 -12.69 3.71 -0.81
CA LYS A 208 -11.22 3.63 -0.80
C LYS A 208 -10.71 3.07 -2.12
N ILE A 209 -9.57 3.60 -2.58
CA ILE A 209 -8.83 3.10 -3.75
C ILE A 209 -7.49 2.58 -3.26
N VAL A 210 -7.18 1.32 -3.59
CA VAL A 210 -5.91 0.65 -3.27
C VAL A 210 -5.25 0.11 -4.52
N GLY A 211 -3.97 -0.15 -4.45
CA GLY A 211 -3.18 -0.76 -5.51
C GLY A 211 -2.06 0.12 -6.06
N PRO A 212 -0.96 -0.50 -6.53
CA PRO A 212 0.19 0.17 -7.10
C PRO A 212 -0.12 0.71 -8.50
N GLY A 213 0.65 1.69 -8.95
CA GLY A 213 0.54 2.22 -10.29
C GLY A 213 1.72 3.12 -10.64
N ASN A 214 1.78 3.55 -11.90
CA ASN A 214 2.80 4.49 -12.36
C ASN A 214 2.57 5.89 -11.75
N ILE A 215 3.46 6.83 -12.08
CA ILE A 215 3.42 8.20 -11.55
C ILE A 215 2.06 8.90 -11.76
N TYR A 216 1.37 8.67 -12.88
CA TYR A 216 0.05 9.24 -13.13
C TYR A 216 -1.01 8.72 -12.19
N VAL A 217 -0.95 7.40 -11.88
CA VAL A 217 -1.85 6.75 -10.91
C VAL A 217 -1.55 7.24 -9.49
N ALA A 218 -0.28 7.31 -9.10
CA ALA A 218 0.13 7.80 -7.78
C ALA A 218 -0.32 9.25 -7.55
N LEU A 219 -0.10 10.14 -8.53
CA LEU A 219 -0.55 11.53 -8.46
C LEU A 219 -2.07 11.66 -8.51
N ALA A 220 -2.76 10.82 -9.26
CA ALA A 220 -4.22 10.81 -9.28
C ALA A 220 -4.79 10.37 -7.92
N LYS A 221 -4.23 9.34 -7.28
CA LYS A 221 -4.60 8.94 -5.92
C LYS A 221 -4.37 10.09 -4.92
N LYS A 222 -3.23 10.77 -5.01
CA LYS A 222 -2.93 11.97 -4.19
C LYS A 222 -3.98 13.06 -4.39
N ALA A 223 -4.37 13.35 -5.63
CA ALA A 223 -5.30 14.43 -5.96
C ALA A 223 -6.75 14.14 -5.53
N VAL A 224 -7.16 12.87 -5.50
CA VAL A 224 -8.52 12.49 -5.08
C VAL A 224 -8.64 12.19 -3.58
N PHE A 225 -7.51 12.16 -2.85
CA PHE A 225 -7.52 11.93 -1.41
C PHE A 225 -8.33 13.03 -0.70
N GLY A 226 -9.24 12.60 0.19
CA GLY A 226 -10.22 13.46 0.83
C GLY A 226 -11.62 13.37 0.20
N TYR A 227 -11.74 13.11 -1.11
CA TYR A 227 -13.00 12.68 -1.75
C TYR A 227 -13.22 11.17 -1.60
N VAL A 228 -12.14 10.43 -1.58
CA VAL A 228 -12.05 8.98 -1.37
C VAL A 228 -10.79 8.71 -0.54
N SER A 229 -10.77 7.65 0.25
CA SER A 229 -9.54 7.21 0.92
C SER A 229 -8.62 6.49 -0.06
N ILE A 230 -7.33 6.45 0.24
CA ILE A 230 -6.33 5.69 -0.51
C ILE A 230 -5.50 4.81 0.44
N ASP A 231 -4.75 3.85 -0.11
CA ASP A 231 -3.72 3.10 0.63
C ASP A 231 -2.54 4.00 1.00
N SER A 232 -1.72 4.36 0.01
CA SER A 232 -0.56 5.23 0.18
C SER A 232 -0.24 5.95 -1.15
N ILE A 233 0.67 6.93 -1.08
CA ILE A 233 1.29 7.54 -2.25
C ILE A 233 2.61 6.81 -2.47
N ALA A 234 2.57 5.73 -3.26
CA ALA A 234 3.74 4.90 -3.51
C ALA A 234 4.78 5.63 -4.37
N GLY A 235 6.02 5.54 -3.96
CA GLY A 235 7.19 5.87 -4.78
C GLY A 235 7.83 4.62 -5.41
N PRO A 236 9.02 4.77 -6.00
CA PRO A 236 9.79 3.63 -6.50
C PRO A 236 10.17 2.65 -5.40
N SER A 237 10.26 1.38 -5.75
CA SER A 237 10.53 0.28 -4.83
C SER A 237 11.93 0.37 -4.18
N GLU A 238 12.07 -0.21 -2.99
CA GLU A 238 13.25 -0.10 -2.14
C GLU A 238 13.58 -1.40 -1.42
N ILE A 239 14.85 -1.77 -1.42
CA ILE A 239 15.38 -2.79 -0.53
C ILE A 239 16.56 -2.26 0.27
N LEU A 240 16.61 -2.59 1.54
CA LEU A 240 17.76 -2.42 2.41
C LEU A 240 18.11 -3.76 3.04
N VAL A 241 19.34 -4.22 2.85
CA VAL A 241 19.86 -5.40 3.52
C VAL A 241 20.82 -4.93 4.62
N LEU A 242 20.57 -5.33 5.86
CA LEU A 242 21.50 -5.19 6.97
C LEU A 242 22.17 -6.55 7.21
N ALA A 243 23.47 -6.62 6.97
CA ALA A 243 24.22 -7.87 7.03
C ALA A 243 25.52 -7.73 7.80
N ASP A 244 25.94 -8.79 8.48
CA ASP A 244 27.27 -8.91 9.08
C ASP A 244 28.16 -9.90 8.30
N GLU A 245 29.35 -10.20 8.79
CA GLU A 245 30.32 -11.10 8.15
C GLU A 245 29.85 -12.54 7.96
N THR A 246 28.75 -12.95 8.60
CA THR A 246 28.20 -14.30 8.49
C THR A 246 27.30 -14.48 7.27
N ALA A 247 26.87 -13.39 6.63
CA ALA A 247 25.97 -13.42 5.48
C ALA A 247 26.63 -14.02 4.23
N ASN A 248 25.83 -14.73 3.43
CA ASN A 248 26.29 -15.22 2.13
C ASN A 248 26.26 -14.08 1.09
N PRO A 249 27.42 -13.66 0.54
CA PRO A 249 27.50 -12.53 -0.38
C PRO A 249 26.69 -12.74 -1.67
N ARG A 250 26.50 -13.99 -2.11
CA ARG A 250 25.69 -14.29 -3.30
C ARG A 250 24.21 -14.09 -3.07
N TYR A 251 23.70 -14.41 -1.87
CA TYR A 251 22.29 -14.22 -1.52
C TYR A 251 22.00 -12.73 -1.41
N VAL A 252 22.80 -12.00 -0.64
CA VAL A 252 22.68 -10.54 -0.51
C VAL A 252 22.74 -9.83 -1.88
N ALA A 253 23.66 -10.24 -2.76
CA ALA A 253 23.73 -9.67 -4.10
C ALA A 253 22.48 -9.97 -4.93
N ALA A 254 21.91 -11.18 -4.83
CA ALA A 254 20.71 -11.56 -5.55
C ALA A 254 19.49 -10.78 -5.07
N ASP A 255 19.36 -10.59 -3.75
CA ASP A 255 18.25 -9.87 -3.13
C ASP A 255 18.30 -8.35 -3.46
N LEU A 256 19.47 -7.74 -3.48
CA LEU A 256 19.64 -6.36 -3.95
C LEU A 256 19.23 -6.19 -5.43
N LEU A 257 19.51 -7.20 -6.25
CA LEU A 257 19.19 -7.16 -7.68
C LEU A 257 17.74 -7.48 -7.99
N SER A 258 17.05 -8.27 -7.16
CA SER A 258 15.60 -8.50 -7.31
C SER A 258 14.82 -7.20 -7.24
N GLN A 259 15.24 -6.27 -6.37
CA GLN A 259 14.61 -4.97 -6.27
C GLN A 259 15.07 -4.01 -7.38
N ALA A 260 16.37 -4.01 -7.71
CA ALA A 260 16.93 -3.11 -8.73
C ALA A 260 16.34 -3.35 -10.13
N GLU A 261 15.80 -4.55 -10.42
CA GLU A 261 15.17 -4.84 -11.71
C GLU A 261 13.76 -4.28 -11.88
N HIS A 262 13.11 -3.80 -10.80
CA HIS A 262 11.74 -3.29 -10.87
C HIS A 262 11.66 -2.00 -11.70
N ASP A 263 12.54 -1.03 -11.45
CA ASP A 263 12.52 0.28 -12.10
C ASP A 263 13.91 0.96 -12.04
N GLU A 264 14.20 1.86 -12.98
CA GLU A 264 15.45 2.66 -13.00
C GLU A 264 15.62 3.55 -11.77
N MET A 265 14.52 3.83 -11.06
CA MET A 265 14.49 4.62 -9.82
C MET A 265 14.43 3.75 -8.56
N ALA A 266 14.38 2.43 -8.67
CA ALA A 266 14.43 1.55 -7.51
C ALA A 266 15.74 1.74 -6.74
N SER A 267 15.71 1.59 -5.40
CA SER A 267 16.93 1.66 -4.59
C SER A 267 17.29 0.31 -3.99
N ALA A 268 18.58 0.02 -4.00
CA ALA A 268 19.16 -1.19 -3.42
C ALA A 268 20.34 -0.81 -2.52
N ILE A 269 20.19 -1.01 -1.21
CA ILE A 269 21.15 -0.56 -0.20
C ILE A 269 21.60 -1.74 0.64
N LEU A 270 22.92 -1.96 0.72
CA LEU A 270 23.54 -2.82 1.72
C LEU A 270 24.15 -1.96 2.82
N ILE A 271 23.85 -2.27 4.08
CA ILE A 271 24.57 -1.75 5.23
C ILE A 271 25.26 -2.95 5.93
N THR A 272 26.54 -2.86 6.13
CA THR A 272 27.31 -3.95 6.77
C THR A 272 28.43 -3.41 7.65
N THR A 273 28.80 -4.16 8.67
CA THR A 273 30.01 -3.90 9.47
C THR A 273 31.27 -4.57 8.89
N SER A 274 31.12 -5.39 7.83
CA SER A 274 32.21 -6.15 7.22
C SER A 274 32.61 -5.57 5.87
N ARG A 275 33.80 -4.97 5.81
CA ARG A 275 34.41 -4.50 4.54
C ARG A 275 34.59 -5.64 3.54
N THR A 276 34.95 -6.82 4.02
CA THR A 276 35.16 -8.01 3.18
C THR A 276 33.84 -8.44 2.53
N LEU A 277 32.72 -8.47 3.31
CA LEU A 277 31.41 -8.79 2.76
C LEU A 277 31.00 -7.76 1.70
N ALA A 278 31.22 -6.46 1.96
CA ALA A 278 30.92 -5.39 1.02
C ALA A 278 31.60 -5.58 -0.35
N GLU A 279 32.87 -5.95 -0.36
CA GLU A 279 33.66 -6.20 -1.57
C GLU A 279 33.19 -7.48 -2.30
N GLN A 280 32.88 -8.54 -1.55
CA GLN A 280 32.35 -9.78 -2.11
C GLN A 280 30.98 -9.60 -2.74
N VAL A 281 30.06 -8.87 -2.08
CA VAL A 281 28.73 -8.55 -2.61
C VAL A 281 28.85 -7.72 -3.89
N ALA A 282 29.70 -6.70 -3.93
CA ALA A 282 29.94 -5.91 -5.13
C ALA A 282 30.40 -6.79 -6.32
N ALA A 283 31.32 -7.73 -6.08
CA ALA A 283 31.82 -8.65 -7.10
C ALA A 283 30.73 -9.62 -7.61
N GLU A 284 29.84 -10.11 -6.71
CA GLU A 284 28.71 -10.96 -7.11
C GLU A 284 27.66 -10.20 -7.90
N ILE A 285 27.37 -8.94 -7.54
CA ILE A 285 26.47 -8.05 -8.32
C ILE A 285 26.99 -7.93 -9.75
N ASP A 286 28.27 -7.60 -9.95
CA ASP A 286 28.88 -7.48 -11.29
C ASP A 286 28.80 -8.78 -12.10
N ARG A 287 28.85 -9.93 -11.42
CA ARG A 287 28.71 -11.24 -12.03
C ARG A 287 27.28 -11.53 -12.46
N PHE A 288 26.29 -11.20 -11.61
CA PHE A 288 24.88 -11.48 -11.88
C PHE A 288 24.31 -10.55 -12.96
N VAL A 289 24.61 -9.25 -12.92
CA VAL A 289 24.10 -8.27 -13.90
C VAL A 289 24.41 -8.68 -15.34
N LYS A 290 25.55 -9.34 -15.58
CA LYS A 290 25.92 -9.84 -16.93
C LYS A 290 24.95 -10.92 -17.48
N LYS A 291 24.19 -11.60 -16.59
CA LYS A 291 23.33 -12.75 -16.94
C LYS A 291 21.85 -12.41 -16.88
N LEU A 292 21.47 -11.31 -16.22
CA LEU A 292 20.07 -10.93 -16.02
C LEU A 292 19.50 -10.24 -17.25
N SER A 293 18.24 -10.52 -17.57
CA SER A 293 17.56 -10.02 -18.76
C SER A 293 17.30 -8.51 -18.73
N ARG A 294 17.05 -7.93 -17.55
CA ARG A 294 16.75 -6.50 -17.35
C ARG A 294 17.98 -5.67 -16.98
N LYS A 295 19.17 -6.07 -17.43
CA LYS A 295 20.45 -5.47 -17.04
C LYS A 295 20.52 -3.94 -17.19
N GLU A 296 19.86 -3.36 -18.19
CA GLU A 296 19.89 -1.90 -18.43
C GLU A 296 19.15 -1.16 -17.30
N ILE A 297 17.97 -1.65 -16.90
CA ILE A 297 17.20 -1.10 -15.77
C ILE A 297 17.99 -1.25 -14.48
N ILE A 298 18.49 -2.46 -14.21
CA ILE A 298 19.32 -2.76 -13.03
C ILE A 298 20.52 -1.82 -12.96
N THR A 299 21.25 -1.66 -14.07
CA THR A 299 22.46 -0.82 -14.10
C THR A 299 22.13 0.62 -13.72
N LYS A 300 21.08 1.21 -14.31
CA LYS A 300 20.65 2.58 -13.99
C LYS A 300 20.20 2.74 -12.53
N SER A 301 19.42 1.78 -12.03
CA SER A 301 19.01 1.74 -10.62
C SER A 301 20.22 1.75 -9.69
N LEU A 302 21.19 0.84 -9.92
CA LEU A 302 22.40 0.73 -9.10
C LEU A 302 23.34 1.92 -9.23
N GLU A 303 23.45 2.54 -10.40
CA GLU A 303 24.25 3.76 -10.62
C GLU A 303 23.72 4.95 -9.85
N ASN A 304 22.39 5.12 -9.85
CA ASN A 304 21.73 6.27 -9.26
C ASN A 304 21.42 6.08 -7.76
N TYR A 305 20.93 4.89 -7.37
CA TYR A 305 20.34 4.62 -6.06
C TYR A 305 20.88 3.35 -5.39
N GLY A 306 21.94 2.76 -5.93
CA GLY A 306 22.63 1.60 -5.35
C GLY A 306 23.80 2.01 -4.44
N TYR A 307 23.78 1.56 -3.17
CA TYR A 307 24.82 1.88 -2.19
C TYR A 307 25.23 0.65 -1.38
N ILE A 308 26.52 0.56 -1.08
CA ILE A 308 27.07 -0.36 -0.07
C ILE A 308 27.71 0.51 0.99
N LEU A 309 27.20 0.47 2.22
CA LEU A 309 27.65 1.27 3.35
C LEU A 309 28.37 0.38 4.35
N VAL A 310 29.61 0.72 4.66
CA VAL A 310 30.39 0.04 5.70
C VAL A 310 30.32 0.86 6.97
N ALA A 311 29.67 0.33 7.99
CA ALA A 311 29.46 0.97 9.29
C ALA A 311 30.57 0.54 10.27
N ASP A 312 30.95 1.43 11.18
CA ASP A 312 31.93 1.16 12.24
C ASP A 312 31.34 0.26 13.33
N SER A 313 30.01 0.31 13.55
CA SER A 313 29.32 -0.51 14.53
C SER A 313 27.94 -0.97 14.01
N LEU A 314 27.42 -2.06 14.62
CA LEU A 314 26.07 -2.53 14.35
C LEU A 314 25.00 -1.51 14.81
N ASP A 315 25.25 -0.79 15.89
CA ASP A 315 24.30 0.22 16.40
C ASP A 315 24.21 1.42 15.45
N ASP A 316 25.30 1.90 14.83
CA ASP A 316 25.30 2.92 13.79
C ASP A 316 24.56 2.42 12.53
N ALA A 317 24.77 1.16 12.16
CA ALA A 317 24.06 0.52 11.07
C ALA A 317 22.54 0.50 11.33
N ILE A 318 22.11 0.06 12.51
CA ILE A 318 20.70 0.02 12.92
C ILE A 318 20.07 1.44 12.97
N ALA A 319 20.80 2.43 13.48
CA ALA A 319 20.35 3.81 13.49
C ALA A 319 20.07 4.32 12.06
N THR A 320 20.97 3.99 11.11
CA THR A 320 20.82 4.35 9.70
C THR A 320 19.65 3.61 9.03
N VAL A 321 19.46 2.31 9.32
CA VAL A 321 18.29 1.54 8.87
C VAL A 321 17.00 2.22 9.30
N ASN A 322 16.89 2.59 10.57
CA ASN A 322 15.69 3.28 11.10
C ASN A 322 15.49 4.66 10.47
N GLU A 323 16.56 5.35 10.10
CA GLU A 323 16.45 6.67 9.46
C GLU A 323 16.04 6.57 7.99
N ILE A 324 16.54 5.58 7.25
CA ILE A 324 16.13 5.32 5.86
C ILE A 324 14.68 4.85 5.82
N ALA A 325 14.27 3.99 6.75
CA ALA A 325 12.90 3.46 6.84
C ALA A 325 12.44 2.83 5.50
N SER A 326 13.22 1.88 4.99
CA SER A 326 13.01 1.25 3.68
C SER A 326 11.72 0.45 3.59
N GLU A 327 11.22 0.29 2.38
CA GLU A 327 10.08 -0.57 2.04
C GLU A 327 10.33 -2.02 2.47
N HIS A 328 11.40 -2.63 1.96
CA HIS A 328 11.83 -3.97 2.33
C HIS A 328 13.11 -3.88 3.16
N LEU A 329 13.14 -4.52 4.32
CA LEU A 329 14.31 -4.64 5.17
C LEU A 329 14.64 -6.10 5.40
N GLU A 330 15.81 -6.54 4.93
CA GLU A 330 16.35 -7.86 5.22
C GLU A 330 17.40 -7.79 6.33
N LEU A 331 17.26 -8.65 7.35
CA LEU A 331 18.18 -8.79 8.46
C LEU A 331 18.98 -10.09 8.31
N VAL A 332 20.17 -10.01 7.75
CA VAL A 332 21.04 -11.17 7.46
C VAL A 332 22.29 -11.08 8.35
N THR A 333 22.05 -11.19 9.65
CA THR A 333 23.07 -11.11 10.69
C THR A 333 23.09 -12.39 11.51
N LYS A 334 24.15 -12.61 12.28
CA LYS A 334 24.28 -13.77 13.17
C LYS A 334 23.11 -13.94 14.13
N ASN A 335 22.55 -12.82 14.65
CA ASN A 335 21.45 -12.82 15.60
C ASN A 335 20.31 -11.90 15.11
N PRO A 336 19.60 -12.24 14.00
CA PRO A 336 18.69 -11.32 13.34
C PRO A 336 17.45 -10.99 14.19
N PHE A 337 16.97 -11.90 15.04
CA PHE A 337 15.86 -11.64 15.96
C PHE A 337 16.21 -10.63 17.05
N GLU A 338 17.47 -10.60 17.53
CA GLU A 338 17.93 -9.58 18.46
C GLU A 338 17.99 -8.20 17.77
N VAL A 339 18.53 -8.15 16.56
CA VAL A 339 18.57 -6.93 15.73
C VAL A 339 17.16 -6.41 15.46
N MET A 340 16.21 -7.30 15.13
CA MET A 340 14.81 -6.94 14.86
C MET A 340 14.21 -6.13 16.02
N THR A 341 14.53 -6.44 17.29
CA THR A 341 13.98 -5.70 18.44
C THR A 341 14.38 -4.21 18.47
N LYS A 342 15.45 -3.84 17.77
CA LYS A 342 15.96 -2.47 17.66
C LYS A 342 15.47 -1.75 16.40
N ILE A 343 14.80 -2.46 15.48
CA ILE A 343 14.22 -1.88 14.27
C ILE A 343 12.87 -1.25 14.61
N ARG A 344 12.68 0.00 14.19
CA ARG A 344 11.46 0.77 14.40
C ARG A 344 10.70 1.05 13.11
N ASN A 345 11.43 1.23 12.01
CA ASN A 345 10.92 1.76 10.77
C ASN A 345 11.31 0.86 9.60
N ALA A 346 10.38 0.07 9.12
CA ALA A 346 10.48 -0.71 7.88
C ALA A 346 9.06 -1.04 7.39
N GLY A 347 8.88 -1.15 6.09
CA GLY A 347 7.61 -1.59 5.51
C GLY A 347 7.36 -3.07 5.79
N ALA A 348 8.34 -3.91 5.52
CA ALA A 348 8.38 -5.33 5.90
C ALA A 348 9.79 -5.71 6.39
N ILE A 349 9.87 -6.65 7.34
CA ILE A 349 11.12 -7.14 7.91
C ILE A 349 11.27 -8.63 7.58
N PHE A 350 12.33 -8.97 6.84
CA PHE A 350 12.71 -10.32 6.45
C PHE A 350 13.86 -10.80 7.33
N ILE A 351 13.72 -11.96 7.96
CA ILE A 351 14.63 -12.39 9.01
C ILE A 351 15.40 -13.64 8.58
N GLY A 352 16.71 -13.50 8.43
CA GLY A 352 17.63 -14.58 8.08
C GLY A 352 17.79 -14.81 6.58
N GLU A 353 18.80 -15.57 6.21
CA GLU A 353 19.29 -15.73 4.84
C GLU A 353 18.34 -16.45 3.84
N TYR A 354 17.28 -17.10 4.35
CA TYR A 354 16.27 -17.80 3.54
C TYR A 354 14.95 -17.04 3.42
N SER A 355 14.90 -15.81 3.94
CA SER A 355 13.73 -14.95 3.92
C SER A 355 13.98 -13.78 2.98
N SER A 356 14.06 -14.07 1.68
CA SER A 356 14.28 -13.04 0.65
C SER A 356 13.00 -12.30 0.29
N GLU A 357 13.13 -11.09 -0.24
CA GLU A 357 12.02 -10.23 -0.65
C GLU A 357 11.00 -10.94 -1.56
N PRO A 358 11.40 -11.70 -2.64
CA PRO A 358 10.42 -12.38 -3.48
C PRO A 358 9.54 -13.41 -2.75
N LEU A 359 10.02 -13.97 -1.63
CA LEU A 359 9.18 -14.83 -0.79
C LEU A 359 7.99 -14.06 -0.21
N GLY A 360 8.22 -12.82 0.28
CA GLY A 360 7.18 -11.94 0.78
C GLY A 360 6.24 -11.50 -0.32
N ASP A 361 6.79 -11.08 -1.45
CA ASP A 361 6.03 -10.54 -2.57
C ASP A 361 5.03 -11.50 -3.18
N TYR A 362 5.36 -12.79 -3.18
CA TYR A 362 4.54 -13.77 -3.90
C TYR A 362 3.84 -14.81 -3.03
N PHE A 363 4.40 -15.18 -1.86
CA PHE A 363 3.95 -16.44 -1.27
C PHE A 363 3.81 -16.48 0.26
N ALA A 364 4.58 -15.72 1.03
CA ALA A 364 4.62 -15.85 2.49
C ALA A 364 3.30 -15.51 3.19
N GLY A 365 2.52 -14.56 2.63
CA GLY A 365 1.24 -14.15 3.20
C GLY A 365 1.16 -12.70 3.66
N PRO A 366 2.18 -12.11 4.29
CA PRO A 366 2.23 -10.65 4.52
C PRO A 366 2.05 -9.86 3.22
N ASN A 367 1.54 -8.63 3.34
CA ASN A 367 1.22 -7.81 2.18
C ASN A 367 2.46 -7.18 1.56
N HIS A 368 2.53 -7.15 0.25
CA HIS A 368 3.60 -6.48 -0.50
C HIS A 368 3.27 -5.03 -0.90
N VAL A 369 2.07 -4.54 -0.58
CA VAL A 369 1.76 -3.11 -0.73
C VAL A 369 2.30 -2.40 0.51
N LEU A 370 3.51 -1.88 0.39
CA LEU A 370 4.33 -1.39 1.47
C LEU A 370 4.55 0.13 1.38
N PRO A 371 4.83 0.81 2.49
CA PRO A 371 5.23 2.20 2.48
C PRO A 371 6.63 2.37 1.90
N THR A 372 6.81 3.35 1.01
CA THR A 372 8.06 3.68 0.32
C THR A 372 8.56 5.08 0.71
N ASN A 373 9.77 5.47 0.28
CA ASN A 373 10.35 6.80 0.48
C ASN A 373 10.38 7.27 1.94
N GLY A 374 10.74 6.36 2.85
CA GLY A 374 10.84 6.66 4.27
C GLY A 374 9.50 6.81 4.99
N THR A 375 8.37 6.56 4.31
CA THR A 375 7.03 6.69 4.92
C THR A 375 6.71 5.55 5.89
N ALA A 376 7.54 4.51 5.95
CA ALA A 376 7.46 3.47 6.99
C ALA A 376 7.66 4.01 8.42
N LYS A 377 8.06 5.29 8.56
CA LYS A 377 8.08 6.02 9.84
C LYS A 377 6.67 6.29 10.40
N PHE A 378 5.62 6.26 9.54
CA PHE A 378 4.24 6.60 9.93
C PHE A 378 3.14 5.84 9.15
N PHE A 379 3.49 5.11 8.10
CA PHE A 379 2.59 4.19 7.40
C PHE A 379 2.98 2.74 7.65
N SER A 380 2.02 1.84 7.48
CA SER A 380 2.19 0.39 7.57
C SER A 380 1.92 -0.27 6.21
N ALA A 381 2.27 -1.55 6.10
CA ALA A 381 1.81 -2.41 5.01
C ALA A 381 0.28 -2.44 4.94
N LEU A 382 -0.27 -2.57 3.75
CA LEU A 382 -1.72 -2.71 3.55
C LEU A 382 -2.26 -3.91 4.35
N GLY A 383 -3.26 -3.67 5.17
CA GLY A 383 -3.83 -4.68 6.05
C GLY A 383 -5.34 -4.58 6.19
N VAL A 384 -5.92 -5.40 7.04
CA VAL A 384 -7.36 -5.41 7.30
C VAL A 384 -7.84 -4.07 7.86
N ASP A 385 -7.01 -3.38 8.65
CA ASP A 385 -7.31 -2.07 9.22
C ASP A 385 -7.57 -0.98 8.17
N ASP A 386 -6.99 -1.13 6.98
CA ASP A 386 -7.22 -0.21 5.87
C ASP A 386 -8.63 -0.27 5.29
N PHE A 387 -9.36 -1.33 5.55
CA PHE A 387 -10.67 -1.62 4.97
C PHE A 387 -11.82 -1.56 5.99
N ILE A 388 -11.53 -1.09 7.20
CA ILE A 388 -12.52 -0.88 8.26
C ILE A 388 -12.50 0.57 8.72
N LYS A 389 -13.58 0.98 9.36
CA LYS A 389 -13.69 2.23 10.10
C LYS A 389 -14.21 1.98 11.50
N LYS A 390 -13.85 2.85 12.43
CA LYS A 390 -14.18 2.74 13.85
C LYS A 390 -15.03 3.94 14.26
N SER A 391 -16.16 3.70 14.91
CA SER A 391 -17.04 4.73 15.46
C SER A 391 -17.10 4.57 16.97
N SER A 392 -16.94 5.67 17.70
CA SER A 392 -17.15 5.69 19.15
C SER A 392 -18.62 5.48 19.49
N ILE A 393 -18.89 4.70 20.53
CA ILE A 393 -20.22 4.49 21.10
C ILE A 393 -20.17 5.08 22.50
N ILE A 394 -21.12 5.98 22.78
CA ILE A 394 -21.24 6.68 24.03
C ILE A 394 -22.70 6.59 24.48
N SER A 395 -22.96 6.00 25.64
CA SER A 395 -24.28 5.96 26.27
C SER A 395 -24.14 6.28 27.75
N TYR A 396 -24.95 7.22 28.21
CA TYR A 396 -25.04 7.62 29.62
C TYR A 396 -26.49 7.49 30.07
N SER A 397 -26.70 6.92 31.23
CA SER A 397 -27.97 7.03 31.91
C SER A 397 -28.20 8.46 32.42
N ARG A 398 -29.44 8.82 32.79
CA ARG A 398 -29.73 10.12 33.39
C ARG A 398 -28.87 10.35 34.64
N ASP A 399 -28.83 9.36 35.52
CA ASP A 399 -28.09 9.45 36.80
C ASP A 399 -26.58 9.58 36.58
N ALA A 400 -26.02 8.86 35.60
CA ALA A 400 -24.62 8.99 35.21
C ALA A 400 -24.30 10.40 34.68
N LEU A 401 -25.17 10.97 33.84
CA LEU A 401 -24.98 12.31 33.32
C LEU A 401 -25.14 13.37 34.42
N GLU A 402 -26.04 13.16 35.40
CA GLU A 402 -26.26 14.07 36.54
C GLU A 402 -24.98 14.27 37.37
N ASN A 403 -24.14 13.27 37.47
CA ASN A 403 -22.87 13.36 38.19
C ASN A 403 -21.83 14.29 37.51
N VAL A 404 -21.94 14.54 36.20
CA VAL A 404 -20.93 15.25 35.43
C VAL A 404 -21.46 16.47 34.63
N TYR A 405 -22.77 16.73 34.62
CA TYR A 405 -23.36 17.72 33.74
C TYR A 405 -22.86 19.15 34.00
N LYS A 406 -22.59 19.50 35.29
CA LYS A 406 -22.06 20.82 35.66
C LYS A 406 -20.66 21.04 35.12
N ASP A 407 -19.82 20.03 35.15
CA ASP A 407 -18.46 20.09 34.64
C ASP A 407 -18.44 20.27 33.12
N ILE A 408 -19.36 19.55 32.40
CA ILE A 408 -19.52 19.71 30.96
C ILE A 408 -19.98 21.11 30.60
N ILE A 409 -20.95 21.70 31.35
CA ILE A 409 -21.42 23.06 31.14
C ILE A 409 -20.28 24.07 31.36
N GLN A 410 -19.50 23.92 32.43
CA GLN A 410 -18.37 24.79 32.75
C GLN A 410 -17.31 24.72 31.64
N PHE A 411 -17.01 23.54 31.11
CA PHE A 411 -16.07 23.36 29.99
C PHE A 411 -16.55 24.09 28.73
N ALA A 412 -17.83 23.86 28.34
CA ALA A 412 -18.42 24.49 27.17
C ALA A 412 -18.47 26.03 27.28
N GLU A 413 -18.76 26.57 28.48
CA GLU A 413 -18.77 28.02 28.74
C GLU A 413 -17.37 28.62 28.69
N CYS A 414 -16.34 27.91 29.18
CA CYS A 414 -14.94 28.30 29.04
C CYS A 414 -14.54 28.47 27.57
N GLU A 415 -15.03 27.61 26.69
CA GLU A 415 -14.83 27.69 25.25
C GLU A 415 -15.79 28.67 24.54
N LYS A 416 -16.65 29.34 25.29
CA LYS A 416 -17.71 30.26 24.81
C LYS A 416 -18.74 29.56 23.88
N LEU A 417 -18.91 28.28 24.05
CA LEU A 417 -19.85 27.44 23.31
C LEU A 417 -21.18 27.30 24.06
N THR A 418 -21.95 28.38 24.10
CA THR A 418 -23.17 28.47 24.92
C THR A 418 -24.27 27.48 24.47
N ALA A 419 -24.34 27.12 23.18
CA ALA A 419 -25.27 26.12 22.69
C ALA A 419 -24.89 24.70 23.17
N HIS A 420 -23.59 24.39 23.31
CA HIS A 420 -23.11 23.12 23.92
C HIS A 420 -23.51 23.07 25.40
N ALA A 421 -23.26 24.13 26.15
CA ALA A 421 -23.67 24.24 27.56
C ALA A 421 -25.19 24.07 27.70
N ASN A 422 -25.96 24.74 26.86
CA ASN A 422 -27.43 24.66 26.86
C ASN A 422 -27.94 23.24 26.53
N SER A 423 -27.29 22.54 25.57
CA SER A 423 -27.65 21.15 25.23
C SER A 423 -27.61 20.23 26.45
N ILE A 424 -26.68 20.43 27.36
CA ILE A 424 -26.60 19.66 28.61
C ILE A 424 -27.62 20.18 29.65
N ARG A 425 -27.75 21.51 29.82
CA ARG A 425 -28.60 22.16 30.82
C ARG A 425 -30.06 21.77 30.71
N VAL A 426 -30.62 21.78 29.49
CA VAL A 426 -32.02 21.47 29.23
C VAL A 426 -32.42 20.02 29.60
N ARG A 427 -31.45 19.11 29.75
CA ARG A 427 -31.71 17.74 30.18
C ARG A 427 -32.07 17.62 31.66
N PHE A 428 -31.80 18.65 32.44
CA PHE A 428 -32.07 18.75 33.87
C PHE A 428 -33.01 19.90 34.24
N GLU A 429 -33.53 20.65 33.27
CA GLU A 429 -34.63 21.62 33.50
C GLU A 429 -35.90 20.85 33.72
N GLU A 430 -36.64 21.19 34.78
CA GLU A 430 -37.98 20.66 35.00
C GLU A 430 -38.89 21.17 33.91
N ASN A 431 -39.62 20.28 33.21
CA ASN A 431 -40.66 20.69 32.28
C ASN A 431 -41.78 21.46 33.02
N SER A 432 -41.66 22.76 33.12
CA SER A 432 -42.67 23.61 33.72
C SER A 432 -43.98 23.70 32.91
N GLU A 433 -44.09 23.00 31.77
CA GLU A 433 -45.29 23.00 30.88
C GLU A 433 -46.16 21.74 30.98
N GLN A 434 -45.92 20.83 31.92
CA GLN A 434 -46.81 19.69 32.21
C GLN A 434 -47.49 19.82 33.59
N LYS A 435 -48.11 20.99 33.89
CA LYS A 435 -49.10 21.13 34.96
C LYS A 435 -50.37 21.69 34.43
#